data_dc6b2aed2f64e3ab3d9e08e479b750d8
#
_entry.id   dc6b2aed2f64e3ab3d9e08e479b750d8
#
_cell.length_a   1.000
_cell.length_b   1.000
_cell.length_c   1.000
_cell.angle_alpha   90.00
_cell.angle_beta   90.00
_cell.angle_gamma   90.00
#
_symmetry.space_group_name_H-M   'P 1'
#
loop_
_entity.id
_entity.type
_entity.pdbx_description
1 polymer ?
#
loop_
_entity_poly.entity_id
_entity_poly.type
_entity_poly.pdbx_seq_one_letter_code
_entity_poly.pdbx_strand_id
1 'polypeptide(L)'
;MEYVALLRGINVGGKNKVVMGELRRQVEDMGCADVRSYINSGNVLFETDVPESEISRAFAAMLKERYPFPIRLAILSREDYLSEVPDLPTWWSEPIARRDVLFFTREMDAQHARRRIKSMPLGDEAIHFGRHVVFWGKFTESEYLRTAYHRLLMREDFYPLLTIRSGNTFDAIATLLTRS
;
A
#
# COMPACT_ATOMS: atom_id res chain seq x y z
N MET A 1 14.18 12.52 6.88
CA MET A 1 13.66 11.89 5.62
C MET A 1 12.17 11.71 5.76
N GLU A 2 11.42 11.92 4.67
CA GLU A 2 9.97 11.71 4.64
C GLU A 2 9.62 10.29 4.20
N TYR A 3 8.63 9.69 4.87
CA TYR A 3 8.14 8.34 4.63
C TYR A 3 6.62 8.31 4.51
N VAL A 4 6.11 7.30 3.85
CA VAL A 4 4.69 6.93 3.88
C VAL A 4 4.51 5.51 4.44
N ALA A 5 3.68 5.39 5.46
CA ALA A 5 3.24 4.12 6.02
C ALA A 5 1.84 3.79 5.51
N LEU A 6 1.70 2.60 4.97
CA LEU A 6 0.46 2.08 4.40
C LEU A 6 0.00 0.88 5.24
N LEU A 7 -1.07 1.05 6.00
CA LEU A 7 -1.60 0.02 6.89
C LEU A 7 -2.64 -0.84 6.17
N ARG A 8 -2.68 -2.13 6.52
CA ARG A 8 -3.71 -3.07 6.07
C ARG A 8 -4.47 -3.65 7.26
N GLY A 9 -5.73 -3.92 7.05
CA GLY A 9 -6.58 -4.61 8.02
C GLY A 9 -7.28 -3.69 9.01
N ILE A 10 -7.30 -2.39 8.75
CA ILE A 10 -7.96 -1.41 9.58
C ILE A 10 -9.18 -0.78 8.88
N ASN A 11 -10.15 -0.37 9.67
CA ASN A 11 -11.33 0.41 9.23
C ASN A 11 -12.12 -0.21 8.06
N VAL A 12 -12.16 -1.54 7.95
CA VAL A 12 -12.84 -2.26 6.87
C VAL A 12 -14.10 -2.92 7.40
N GLY A 13 -15.23 -2.67 6.74
CA GLY A 13 -16.52 -3.31 7.07
C GLY A 13 -16.97 -3.09 8.51
N GLY A 14 -16.63 -1.95 9.12
CA GLY A 14 -16.95 -1.62 10.53
C GLY A 14 -16.12 -2.35 11.57
N LYS A 15 -15.13 -3.14 11.15
CA LYS A 15 -14.21 -3.87 12.03
C LYS A 15 -12.84 -3.21 12.11
N ASN A 16 -12.06 -3.61 13.12
CA ASN A 16 -10.66 -3.17 13.30
C ASN A 16 -10.51 -1.65 13.29
N LYS A 17 -11.33 -0.99 14.10
CA LYS A 17 -11.39 0.47 14.14
C LYS A 17 -10.07 1.07 14.66
N VAL A 18 -9.49 1.95 13.86
CA VAL A 18 -8.33 2.79 14.20
C VAL A 18 -8.73 4.25 14.00
N VAL A 19 -8.64 5.03 15.06
CA VAL A 19 -8.89 6.48 14.99
C VAL A 19 -7.63 7.16 14.48
N MET A 20 -7.70 7.74 13.29
CA MET A 20 -6.51 8.30 12.62
C MET A 20 -5.84 9.42 13.42
N GLY A 21 -6.58 10.19 14.21
CA GLY A 21 -6.02 11.19 15.11
C GLY A 21 -5.18 10.60 16.24
N GLU A 22 -5.60 9.45 16.78
CA GLU A 22 -4.84 8.72 17.80
C GLU A 22 -3.60 8.07 17.19
N LEU A 23 -3.74 7.46 16.00
CA LEU A 23 -2.61 6.88 15.30
C LEU A 23 -1.52 7.93 15.01
N ARG A 24 -1.90 9.14 14.56
CA ARG A 24 -0.92 10.21 14.35
C ARG A 24 -0.15 10.55 15.63
N ARG A 25 -0.83 10.73 16.77
CA ARG A 25 -0.16 10.99 18.07
C ARG A 25 0.78 9.86 18.44
N GLN A 26 0.38 8.61 18.25
CA GLN A 26 1.25 7.46 18.53
C GLN A 26 2.52 7.46 17.67
N VAL A 27 2.43 7.92 16.42
CA VAL A 27 3.59 8.07 15.53
C VAL A 27 4.46 9.26 15.96
N GLU A 28 3.84 10.37 16.41
CA GLU A 28 4.55 11.51 17.01
C GLU A 28 5.28 11.09 18.28
N ASP A 29 4.66 10.27 19.14
CA ASP A 29 5.27 9.72 20.37
C ASP A 29 6.50 8.82 20.09
N MET A 30 6.60 8.28 18.87
CA MET A 30 7.79 7.56 18.39
C MET A 30 8.96 8.49 18.00
N GLY A 31 8.79 9.81 18.11
CA GLY A 31 9.78 10.82 17.71
C GLY A 31 9.73 11.21 16.23
N CYS A 32 8.64 10.89 15.53
CA CYS A 32 8.42 11.33 14.17
C CYS A 32 7.85 12.75 14.12
N ALA A 33 8.25 13.53 13.12
CA ALA A 33 7.77 14.89 12.87
C ALA A 33 6.80 14.94 11.68
N ASP A 34 6.10 16.05 11.52
CA ASP A 34 5.17 16.36 10.42
C ASP A 34 4.20 15.22 10.09
N VAL A 35 3.63 14.60 11.14
CA VAL A 35 2.77 13.42 11.02
C VAL A 35 1.41 13.81 10.46
N ARG A 36 1.12 13.36 9.26
CA ARG A 36 -0.12 13.61 8.52
C ARG A 36 -0.79 12.29 8.15
N SER A 37 -2.09 12.30 7.95
CA SER A 37 -2.80 11.13 7.43
C SER A 37 -3.69 11.53 6.25
N TYR A 38 -3.81 10.62 5.29
CA TYR A 38 -4.71 10.76 4.15
C TYR A 38 -5.79 9.68 4.20
N ILE A 39 -7.05 10.10 4.27
CA ILE A 39 -8.26 9.25 4.44
C ILE A 39 -8.16 8.21 5.58
N ASN A 40 -9.24 7.46 5.83
CA ASN A 40 -9.33 6.52 6.96
C ASN A 40 -8.75 5.12 6.66
N SER A 41 -8.17 4.90 5.49
CA SER A 41 -7.63 3.60 5.08
C SER A 41 -6.19 3.33 5.56
N GLY A 42 -5.66 4.18 6.46
CA GLY A 42 -4.35 3.95 7.08
C GLY A 42 -3.18 4.37 6.20
N ASN A 43 -3.24 5.57 5.65
CA ASN A 43 -2.10 6.20 4.98
C ASN A 43 -1.56 7.29 5.91
N VAL A 44 -0.33 7.13 6.38
CA VAL A 44 0.34 8.05 7.31
C VAL A 44 1.65 8.51 6.68
N LEU A 45 1.79 9.82 6.53
CA LEU A 45 3.01 10.46 6.08
C LEU A 45 3.71 11.05 7.31
N PHE A 46 5.02 10.95 7.38
CA PHE A 46 5.79 11.45 8.53
C PHE A 46 7.27 11.64 8.17
N GLU A 47 7.95 12.45 8.95
CA GLU A 47 9.39 12.68 8.84
C GLU A 47 10.13 12.05 10.02
N THR A 48 11.30 11.45 9.75
CA THR A 48 12.22 10.97 10.77
C THR A 48 13.63 10.85 10.21
N ASP A 49 14.64 10.92 11.08
CA ASP A 49 16.04 10.61 10.76
C ASP A 49 16.39 9.13 10.96
N VAL A 50 15.44 8.36 11.51
CA VAL A 50 15.60 6.93 11.71
C VAL A 50 15.54 6.19 10.38
N PRO A 51 16.49 5.27 10.08
CA PRO A 51 16.45 4.48 8.85
C PRO A 51 15.17 3.65 8.70
N GLU A 52 14.74 3.46 7.44
CA GLU A 52 13.49 2.73 7.11
C GLU A 52 13.37 1.39 7.82
N SER A 53 14.44 0.60 7.87
CA SER A 53 14.44 -0.72 8.51
C SER A 53 14.17 -0.67 10.03
N GLU A 54 14.57 0.40 10.69
CA GLU A 54 14.36 0.61 12.13
C GLU A 54 12.98 1.19 12.41
N ILE A 55 12.60 2.24 11.67
CA ILE A 55 11.27 2.84 11.85
C ILE A 55 10.16 1.85 11.50
N SER A 56 10.35 1.00 10.49
CA SER A 56 9.39 -0.06 10.13
C SER A 56 9.21 -1.07 11.27
N ARG A 57 10.30 -1.46 11.96
CA ARG A 57 10.21 -2.36 13.14
C ARG A 57 9.52 -1.69 14.31
N ALA A 58 9.91 -0.46 14.63
CA ALA A 58 9.33 0.30 15.73
C ALA A 58 7.83 0.55 15.52
N PHE A 59 7.45 0.94 14.29
CA PHE A 59 6.04 1.17 13.93
C PHE A 59 5.23 -0.13 14.05
N ALA A 60 5.73 -1.25 13.54
CA ALA A 60 5.06 -2.55 13.67
C ALA A 60 4.92 -2.99 15.14
N ALA A 61 5.93 -2.73 15.98
CA ALA A 61 5.87 -3.03 17.41
C ALA A 61 4.82 -2.17 18.12
N MET A 62 4.78 -0.87 17.83
CA MET A 62 3.76 0.04 18.35
C MET A 62 2.35 -0.41 17.98
N LEU A 63 2.12 -0.76 16.71
CA LEU A 63 0.81 -1.26 16.27
C LEU A 63 0.40 -2.54 17.00
N LYS A 64 1.33 -3.47 17.20
CA LYS A 64 1.08 -4.73 17.93
C LYS A 64 0.74 -4.50 19.40
N GLU A 65 1.35 -3.50 20.02
CA GLU A 65 1.11 -3.14 21.43
C GLU A 65 -0.24 -2.45 21.62
N ARG A 66 -0.59 -1.55 20.69
CA ARG A 66 -1.76 -0.65 20.84
C ARG A 66 -3.07 -1.24 20.34
N TYR A 67 -3.03 -2.21 19.42
CA TYR A 67 -4.23 -2.74 18.80
C TYR A 67 -4.38 -4.26 19.01
N PRO A 68 -5.57 -4.76 19.43
CA PRO A 68 -5.80 -6.17 19.73
C PRO A 68 -6.03 -7.05 18.48
N PHE A 69 -5.75 -6.53 17.31
CA PHE A 69 -5.89 -7.22 16.03
C PHE A 69 -4.65 -6.99 15.14
N PRO A 70 -4.34 -7.92 14.23
CA PRO A 70 -3.15 -7.79 13.40
C PRO A 70 -3.32 -6.66 12.37
N ILE A 71 -2.36 -5.75 12.35
CA ILE A 71 -2.25 -4.70 11.34
C ILE A 71 -0.96 -4.94 10.56
N ARG A 72 -1.07 -5.08 9.25
CA ARG A 72 0.09 -5.20 8.36
C ARG A 72 0.54 -3.82 7.89
N LEU A 73 1.83 -3.70 7.63
CA LEU A 73 2.48 -2.41 7.37
C LEU A 73 3.44 -2.53 6.19
N ALA A 74 3.30 -1.64 5.22
CA ALA A 74 4.33 -1.32 4.25
C ALA A 74 4.79 0.13 4.49
N ILE A 75 6.11 0.37 4.50
CA ILE A 75 6.69 1.72 4.56
C ILE A 75 7.56 1.90 3.32
N LEU A 76 7.47 3.08 2.71
CA LEU A 76 8.34 3.52 1.63
C LEU A 76 8.88 4.89 1.97
N SER A 77 10.12 5.17 1.57
CA SER A 77 10.63 6.53 1.55
C SER A 77 9.88 7.36 0.50
N ARG A 78 9.88 8.68 0.66
CA ARG A 78 9.37 9.61 -0.35
C ARG A 78 10.01 9.34 -1.72
N GLU A 79 11.32 9.13 -1.74
CA GLU A 79 12.08 8.86 -2.96
C GLU A 79 11.60 7.56 -3.64
N ASP A 80 11.50 6.46 -2.91
CA ASP A 80 11.04 5.18 -3.45
C ASP A 80 9.59 5.27 -3.96
N TYR A 81 8.72 5.93 -3.22
CA TYR A 81 7.33 6.12 -3.64
C TYR A 81 7.24 6.92 -4.94
N LEU A 82 7.93 8.06 -5.00
CA LEU A 82 7.91 8.93 -6.17
C LEU A 82 8.65 8.36 -7.37
N SER A 83 9.60 7.44 -7.16
CA SER A 83 10.30 6.74 -8.25
C SER A 83 9.38 5.88 -9.12
N GLU A 84 8.19 5.53 -8.62
CA GLU A 84 7.19 4.77 -9.36
C GLU A 84 6.40 5.62 -10.36
N VAL A 85 6.34 6.95 -10.15
CA VAL A 85 5.48 7.84 -10.95
C VAL A 85 5.94 7.97 -12.41
N PRO A 86 7.24 8.13 -12.72
CA PRO A 86 7.71 8.21 -14.11
C PRO A 86 7.49 6.93 -14.93
N ASP A 87 7.40 5.79 -14.26
CA ASP A 87 7.29 4.47 -14.89
C ASP A 87 5.84 3.95 -14.95
N LEU A 88 4.84 4.80 -14.69
CA LEU A 88 3.43 4.41 -14.76
C LEU A 88 3.07 3.92 -16.17
N PRO A 89 2.33 2.80 -16.29
CA PRO A 89 1.94 2.25 -17.58
C PRO A 89 0.96 3.18 -18.31
N THR A 90 0.93 3.07 -19.63
CA THR A 90 0.07 3.92 -20.48
C THR A 90 -1.40 3.86 -20.09
N TRP A 91 -1.90 2.67 -19.73
CA TRP A 91 -3.29 2.49 -19.29
C TRP A 91 -3.61 3.14 -17.94
N TRP A 92 -2.60 3.66 -17.21
CA TRP A 92 -2.84 4.32 -15.91
C TRP A 92 -3.72 5.56 -16.03
N SER A 93 -3.61 6.28 -17.14
CA SER A 93 -4.41 7.48 -17.44
C SER A 93 -5.70 7.19 -18.22
N GLU A 94 -5.95 5.93 -18.61
CA GLU A 94 -7.15 5.55 -19.35
C GLU A 94 -8.37 5.41 -18.41
N PRO A 95 -9.59 5.60 -18.92
CA PRO A 95 -10.83 5.41 -18.18
C PRO A 95 -11.16 3.92 -18.01
N ILE A 96 -10.39 3.19 -17.22
CA ILE A 96 -10.62 1.78 -16.90
C ILE A 96 -11.44 1.62 -15.62
N ALA A 97 -12.08 0.47 -15.44
CA ALA A 97 -12.99 0.21 -14.34
C ALA A 97 -12.29 0.32 -12.97
N ARG A 98 -11.05 -0.20 -12.85
CA ARG A 98 -10.32 -0.15 -11.60
C ARG A 98 -8.81 -0.19 -11.80
N ARG A 99 -8.12 0.60 -10.98
CA ARG A 99 -6.66 0.60 -10.82
C ARG A 99 -6.32 0.32 -9.38
N ASP A 100 -5.50 -0.69 -9.15
CA ASP A 100 -4.98 -1.03 -7.83
C ASP A 100 -3.46 -1.00 -7.83
N VAL A 101 -2.86 -0.62 -6.71
CA VAL A 101 -1.43 -0.68 -6.47
C VAL A 101 -1.19 -1.61 -5.28
N LEU A 102 -0.37 -2.62 -5.49
CA LEU A 102 -0.02 -3.64 -4.51
C LEU A 102 1.36 -3.30 -3.92
N PHE A 103 1.38 -2.97 -2.65
CA PHE A 103 2.60 -2.73 -1.89
C PHE A 103 2.98 -3.96 -1.09
N PHE A 104 4.26 -4.27 -1.06
CA PHE A 104 4.79 -5.41 -0.32
C PHE A 104 5.06 -5.02 1.14
N THR A 105 4.50 -5.76 2.09
CA THR A 105 4.90 -5.58 3.49
C THR A 105 6.28 -6.17 3.72
N ARG A 106 6.96 -5.73 4.75
CA ARG A 106 8.30 -6.18 5.10
C ARG A 106 8.42 -7.69 5.32
N GLU A 107 7.35 -8.33 5.73
CA GLU A 107 7.31 -9.77 6.04
C GLU A 107 7.24 -10.64 4.79
N MET A 108 7.08 -10.03 3.62
CA MET A 108 6.78 -10.72 2.38
C MET A 108 8.03 -10.98 1.54
N ASP A 109 8.15 -12.17 0.97
CA ASP A 109 9.07 -12.43 -0.13
C ASP A 109 8.53 -11.80 -1.43
N ALA A 110 8.97 -10.58 -1.69
CA ALA A 110 8.55 -9.81 -2.86
C ALA A 110 8.94 -10.49 -4.18
N GLN A 111 10.05 -11.20 -4.23
CA GLN A 111 10.48 -11.90 -5.45
C GLN A 111 9.60 -13.12 -5.73
N HIS A 112 9.26 -13.88 -4.70
CA HIS A 112 8.34 -14.99 -4.82
C HIS A 112 6.97 -14.51 -5.32
N ALA A 113 6.41 -13.48 -4.68
CA ALA A 113 5.14 -12.91 -5.08
C ALA A 113 5.14 -12.40 -6.53
N ARG A 114 6.19 -11.68 -6.94
CA ARG A 114 6.33 -11.20 -8.33
C ARG A 114 6.37 -12.35 -9.34
N ARG A 115 7.10 -13.43 -9.05
CA ARG A 115 7.11 -14.63 -9.93
C ARG A 115 5.74 -15.25 -10.05
N ARG A 116 5.02 -15.40 -8.93
CA ARG A 116 3.66 -15.96 -8.90
C ARG A 116 2.69 -15.09 -9.69
N ILE A 117 2.69 -13.78 -9.45
CA ILE A 117 1.84 -12.82 -10.17
C ILE A 117 2.13 -12.86 -11.67
N LYS A 118 3.40 -12.87 -12.07
CA LYS A 118 3.80 -12.91 -13.48
C LYS A 118 3.31 -14.17 -14.23
N SER A 119 3.12 -15.28 -13.51
CA SER A 119 2.65 -16.54 -14.09
C SER A 119 1.12 -16.66 -14.18
N MET A 120 0.37 -15.69 -13.66
CA MET A 120 -1.10 -15.76 -13.69
C MET A 120 -1.63 -15.51 -15.10
N PRO A 121 -2.56 -16.34 -15.58
CA PRO A 121 -3.24 -16.09 -16.84
C PRO A 121 -4.19 -14.90 -16.69
N LEU A 122 -3.84 -13.77 -17.30
CA LEU A 122 -4.65 -12.56 -17.27
C LEU A 122 -5.85 -12.67 -18.19
N GLY A 123 -6.99 -12.14 -17.74
CA GLY A 123 -8.19 -11.93 -18.56
C GLY A 123 -8.26 -10.47 -19.05
N ASP A 124 -9.37 -9.80 -18.75
CA ASP A 124 -9.60 -8.38 -19.07
C ASP A 124 -8.90 -7.48 -18.04
N GLU A 125 -7.58 -7.61 -17.97
CA GLU A 125 -6.73 -6.92 -16.99
C GLU A 125 -5.29 -6.79 -17.48
N ALA A 126 -4.54 -5.86 -16.89
CA ALA A 126 -3.13 -5.66 -17.16
C ALA A 126 -2.34 -5.52 -15.86
N ILE A 127 -1.08 -5.93 -15.90
CA ILE A 127 -0.13 -5.81 -14.80
C ILE A 127 1.10 -5.06 -15.26
N HIS A 128 1.57 -4.15 -14.43
CA HIS A 128 2.87 -3.51 -14.60
C HIS A 128 3.67 -3.65 -13.31
N PHE A 129 4.91 -4.10 -13.44
CA PHE A 129 5.83 -4.27 -12.30
C PHE A 129 6.69 -3.02 -12.14
N GLY A 130 6.36 -2.20 -11.14
CA GLY A 130 7.23 -1.12 -10.68
C GLY A 130 8.43 -1.65 -9.87
N ARG A 131 9.24 -0.77 -9.32
CA ARG A 131 10.40 -1.15 -8.47
C ARG A 131 9.94 -1.75 -7.14
N HIS A 132 9.04 -1.06 -6.44
CA HIS A 132 8.59 -1.39 -5.08
C HIS A 132 7.16 -1.91 -5.04
N VAL A 133 6.41 -1.82 -6.14
CA VAL A 133 4.98 -2.13 -6.21
C VAL A 133 4.63 -2.97 -7.44
N VAL A 134 3.38 -3.42 -7.48
CA VAL A 134 2.75 -3.94 -8.70
C VAL A 134 1.49 -3.14 -8.98
N PHE A 135 1.39 -2.58 -10.16
CA PHE A 135 0.19 -1.92 -10.66
C PHE A 135 -0.71 -2.93 -11.35
N TRP A 136 -2.00 -2.89 -11.05
CA TRP A 136 -2.98 -3.82 -11.58
C TRP A 136 -4.21 -3.07 -12.11
N GLY A 137 -4.40 -3.09 -13.42
CA GLY A 137 -5.54 -2.50 -14.10
C GLY A 137 -6.59 -3.55 -14.44
N LYS A 138 -7.86 -3.24 -14.24
CA LYS A 138 -9.03 -4.03 -14.63
C LYS A 138 -9.89 -3.17 -15.55
N PHE A 139 -10.09 -3.61 -16.78
CA PHE A 139 -10.65 -2.75 -17.82
C PHE A 139 -12.18 -2.65 -17.73
N THR A 140 -12.86 -3.78 -17.52
CA THR A 140 -14.31 -3.84 -17.54
C THR A 140 -14.90 -4.27 -16.19
N GLU A 141 -15.88 -3.54 -15.67
CA GLU A 141 -16.49 -3.83 -14.36
C GLU A 141 -17.24 -5.17 -14.34
N SER A 142 -17.96 -5.51 -15.41
CA SER A 142 -18.69 -6.78 -15.52
C SER A 142 -17.76 -8.01 -15.50
N GLU A 143 -16.50 -7.86 -15.89
CA GLU A 143 -15.50 -8.93 -15.89
C GLU A 143 -14.70 -9.04 -14.57
N TYR A 144 -14.95 -8.14 -13.61
CA TYR A 144 -14.18 -8.02 -12.37
C TYR A 144 -14.00 -9.35 -11.61
N LEU A 145 -15.06 -10.14 -11.47
CA LEU A 145 -15.02 -11.42 -10.76
C LEU A 145 -14.30 -12.54 -11.55
N ARG A 146 -14.05 -12.31 -12.84
CA ARG A 146 -13.35 -13.26 -13.72
C ARG A 146 -11.86 -12.98 -13.84
N THR A 147 -11.38 -11.86 -13.32
CA THR A 147 -9.97 -11.47 -13.35
C THR A 147 -9.07 -12.46 -12.59
N ALA A 148 -7.82 -12.59 -13.00
CA ALA A 148 -6.81 -13.34 -12.27
C ALA A 148 -6.59 -12.74 -10.86
N TYR A 149 -6.73 -11.42 -10.71
CA TYR A 149 -6.75 -10.76 -9.41
C TYR A 149 -7.76 -11.43 -8.46
N HIS A 150 -9.03 -11.53 -8.88
CA HIS A 150 -10.09 -12.06 -8.02
C HIS A 150 -10.04 -13.57 -7.85
N ARG A 151 -9.73 -14.31 -8.91
CA ARG A 151 -9.77 -15.77 -8.94
C ARG A 151 -8.50 -16.45 -8.41
N LEU A 152 -7.35 -15.81 -8.59
CA LEU A 152 -6.03 -16.38 -8.29
C LEU A 152 -5.30 -15.58 -7.21
N LEU A 153 -5.02 -14.29 -7.43
CA LEU A 153 -4.24 -13.49 -6.49
C LEU A 153 -4.82 -13.49 -5.07
N MET A 154 -6.14 -13.32 -4.94
CA MET A 154 -6.80 -13.30 -3.63
C MET A 154 -6.73 -14.64 -2.87
N ARG A 155 -6.32 -15.72 -3.53
CA ARG A 155 -6.16 -17.06 -2.94
C ARG A 155 -4.71 -17.42 -2.64
N GLU A 156 -3.77 -16.58 -3.06
CA GLU A 156 -2.35 -16.80 -2.75
C GLU A 156 -2.12 -16.60 -1.25
N ASP A 157 -1.24 -17.40 -0.68
CA ASP A 157 -0.87 -17.37 0.74
C ASP A 157 -0.24 -16.03 1.16
N PHE A 158 0.43 -15.36 0.23
CA PHE A 158 1.01 -14.04 0.43
C PHE A 158 0.01 -12.88 0.29
N TYR A 159 -1.20 -13.10 -0.23
CA TYR A 159 -2.17 -12.01 -0.41
C TYR A 159 -2.46 -11.21 0.88
N PRO A 160 -2.56 -11.84 2.06
CA PRO A 160 -2.69 -11.11 3.33
C PRO A 160 -1.49 -10.22 3.67
N LEU A 161 -0.33 -10.45 3.07
CA LEU A 161 0.89 -9.67 3.27
C LEU A 161 1.04 -8.51 2.26
N LEU A 162 0.11 -8.37 1.32
CA LEU A 162 0.03 -7.19 0.46
C LEU A 162 -0.75 -6.09 1.16
N THR A 163 -0.35 -4.84 1.04
CA THR A 163 -1.25 -3.72 1.28
C THR A 163 -1.65 -3.10 -0.04
N ILE A 164 -2.93 -2.82 -0.24
CA ILE A 164 -3.47 -2.44 -1.54
C ILE A 164 -4.11 -1.06 -1.44
N ARG A 165 -3.83 -0.22 -2.45
CA ARG A 165 -4.46 1.10 -2.60
C ARG A 165 -5.06 1.23 -3.98
N SER A 166 -6.18 1.96 -4.07
CA SER A 166 -6.71 2.36 -5.37
C SER A 166 -5.75 3.32 -6.08
N GLY A 167 -5.82 3.37 -7.41
CA GLY A 167 -5.01 4.32 -8.18
C GLY A 167 -5.20 5.77 -7.74
N ASN A 168 -6.45 6.18 -7.44
CA ASN A 168 -6.72 7.53 -6.93
C ASN A 168 -6.00 7.82 -5.61
N THR A 169 -5.90 6.83 -4.73
CA THR A 169 -5.17 6.98 -3.46
C THR A 169 -3.67 7.08 -3.71
N PHE A 170 -3.14 6.27 -4.64
CA PHE A 170 -1.73 6.34 -5.04
C PHE A 170 -1.38 7.74 -5.59
N ASP A 171 -2.16 8.24 -6.54
CA ASP A 171 -1.95 9.54 -7.17
C ASP A 171 -2.04 10.70 -6.15
N ALA A 172 -3.00 10.61 -5.22
CA ALA A 172 -3.16 11.61 -4.16
C ALA A 172 -1.96 11.64 -3.20
N ILE A 173 -1.44 10.47 -2.78
CA ILE A 173 -0.26 10.37 -1.93
C ILE A 173 0.98 10.90 -2.68
N ALA A 174 1.17 10.53 -3.95
CA ALA A 174 2.26 11.08 -4.77
C ALA A 174 2.21 12.61 -4.83
N THR A 175 1.02 13.19 -4.99
CA THR A 175 0.81 14.64 -4.97
C THR A 175 1.17 15.27 -3.62
N LEU A 176 0.79 14.63 -2.51
CA LEU A 176 1.14 15.10 -1.16
C LEU A 176 2.65 15.08 -0.94
N LEU A 177 3.34 14.02 -1.34
CA LEU A 177 4.79 13.88 -1.24
C LEU A 177 5.56 14.83 -2.15
N THR A 178 4.97 15.30 -3.23
CA THR A 178 5.62 16.28 -4.14
C THR A 178 5.55 17.70 -3.59
N ARG A 179 4.54 18.00 -2.75
CA ARG A 179 4.30 19.35 -2.18
C ARG A 179 5.03 19.60 -0.87
N SER A 180 5.64 18.59 -0.31
CA SER A 180 6.39 18.63 0.95
C SER A 180 7.77 19.24 0.78
#